data_2a235791727e9c5a891eb612b66e26d7
#
_entry.id   2a235791727e9c5a891eb612b66e26d7
#
_cell.length_a   1.000
_cell.length_b   1.000
_cell.length_c   1.000
_cell.angle_alpha   90.00
_cell.angle_beta   90.00
_cell.angle_gamma   90.00
#
_symmetry.space_group_name_H-M   'P 1'
#
loop_
_entity.id
_entity.type
_entity.pdbx_description
1 polymer ?
#
loop_
_entity_poly.entity_id
_entity_poly.type
_entity_poly.pdbx_seq_one_letter_code
_entity_poly.pdbx_strand_id
1 'polypeptide(L)'
;MFNMSTEDKLKNVRPTFGNTVLPAVVGSQTKYQIVYADPAWKMGYVKGGLTAGSVKGGEELPYQTMTDEEIMAMPIKDIADENAFLFMWVTDNRIPKVAQFMEAWGFKYNSLAFVWNKISKYKEGLVRTTLTPYTRRSCEYCFMGTRGKTKDLVQDHYVLQYVAWASQTRKHSVKPDEVRQRIVQLCGDIPRIELFARNETEGWDVFGNQVNNSITI
;
A
#
# COMPACT_ATOMS: atom_id res chain seq x y z
N MET A 1 30.13 17.16 -6.90
CA MET A 1 29.31 16.34 -5.96
C MET A 1 28.69 15.22 -6.78
N PHE A 2 29.19 14.01 -6.62
CA PHE A 2 28.62 12.85 -7.32
C PHE A 2 27.25 12.53 -6.69
N ASN A 3 26.20 12.64 -7.48
CA ASN A 3 24.86 12.18 -7.08
C ASN A 3 24.87 10.65 -7.11
N MET A 4 24.91 10.00 -5.95
CA MET A 4 24.73 8.56 -5.85
C MET A 4 23.36 8.19 -6.42
N SER A 5 23.31 7.13 -7.24
CA SER A 5 22.07 6.59 -7.76
C SER A 5 21.14 6.12 -6.63
N THR A 6 19.85 6.02 -6.89
CA THR A 6 18.89 5.47 -5.92
C THR A 6 19.27 4.05 -5.50
N GLU A 7 19.82 3.24 -6.42
CA GLU A 7 20.31 1.89 -6.15
C GLU A 7 21.48 1.86 -5.18
N ASP A 8 22.42 2.82 -5.29
CA ASP A 8 23.59 2.86 -4.38
C ASP A 8 23.19 3.28 -2.96
N LYS A 9 22.14 4.10 -2.82
CA LYS A 9 21.60 4.48 -1.51
C LYS A 9 20.87 3.35 -0.80
N LEU A 10 20.28 2.42 -1.55
CA LEU A 10 19.49 1.31 -1.00
C LEU A 10 20.36 0.09 -0.61
N LYS A 11 21.58 -0.05 -1.13
CA LYS A 11 22.46 -1.21 -0.86
C LYS A 11 22.78 -1.45 0.62
N ASN A 12 22.70 -0.42 1.45
CA ASN A 12 23.03 -0.51 2.89
C ASN A 12 21.80 -0.45 3.81
N VAL A 13 20.59 -0.35 3.25
CA VAL A 13 19.36 -0.31 4.04
C VAL A 13 18.84 -1.73 4.16
N ARG A 14 18.86 -2.30 5.38
CA ARG A 14 18.16 -3.55 5.67
C ARG A 14 16.73 -3.20 6.09
N PRO A 15 15.72 -3.64 5.36
CA PRO A 15 14.34 -3.41 5.75
C PRO A 15 14.08 -4.08 7.09
N THR A 16 13.38 -3.37 7.97
CA THR A 16 12.92 -3.90 9.25
C THR A 16 11.40 -3.80 9.31
N PHE A 17 10.76 -4.82 9.84
CA PHE A 17 9.33 -4.80 10.09
C PHE A 17 9.12 -5.12 11.57
N GLY A 18 8.75 -4.10 12.34
CA GLY A 18 8.83 -4.21 13.79
C GLY A 18 10.28 -4.14 14.26
N ASN A 19 10.61 -4.84 15.37
CA ASN A 19 11.97 -4.99 15.86
C ASN A 19 12.73 -6.11 15.14
N THR A 20 12.15 -6.70 14.07
CA THR A 20 12.72 -7.82 13.36
C THR A 20 13.41 -7.31 12.09
N VAL A 21 14.70 -7.61 11.94
CA VAL A 21 15.39 -7.48 10.66
C VAL A 21 14.75 -8.49 9.72
N LEU A 22 14.19 -8.02 8.60
CA LEU A 22 13.58 -8.93 7.64
C LEU A 22 14.67 -9.86 7.09
N PRO A 23 14.53 -11.19 7.19
CA PRO A 23 15.47 -12.12 6.59
C PRO A 23 15.45 -11.93 5.07
N ALA A 24 16.55 -12.28 4.42
CA ALA A 24 16.56 -12.39 2.97
C ALA A 24 15.48 -13.39 2.53
N VAL A 25 14.81 -13.12 1.41
CA VAL A 25 13.78 -14.00 0.86
C VAL A 25 14.35 -15.42 0.75
N VAL A 26 13.89 -16.31 1.62
CA VAL A 26 14.18 -17.73 1.52
C VAL A 26 13.01 -18.38 0.80
N GLY A 27 13.10 -18.42 -0.54
CA GLY A 27 12.42 -19.39 -1.36
C GLY A 27 10.90 -19.52 -1.18
N SER A 28 10.11 -18.46 -1.38
CA SER A 28 8.73 -18.68 -1.81
C SER A 28 8.79 -19.28 -3.23
N GLN A 29 8.34 -20.51 -3.42
CA GLN A 29 8.18 -21.10 -4.76
C GLN A 29 7.06 -20.42 -5.54
N THR A 30 6.10 -19.80 -4.84
CA THR A 30 4.98 -19.08 -5.42
C THR A 30 5.40 -17.67 -5.79
N LYS A 31 5.23 -17.30 -7.06
CA LYS A 31 5.36 -15.93 -7.56
C LYS A 31 3.97 -15.32 -7.68
N TYR A 32 3.82 -14.08 -7.18
CA TYR A 32 2.55 -13.40 -7.14
C TYR A 32 2.32 -12.53 -8.37
N GLN A 33 1.19 -12.74 -9.04
CA GLN A 33 0.75 -11.95 -10.17
C GLN A 33 -0.03 -10.69 -9.72
N ILE A 34 -0.47 -10.67 -8.46
CA ILE A 34 -1.05 -9.49 -7.82
C ILE A 34 -0.32 -9.24 -6.49
N VAL A 35 0.23 -8.03 -6.36
CA VAL A 35 0.75 -7.50 -5.11
C VAL A 35 -0.13 -6.33 -4.70
N TYR A 36 -0.78 -6.42 -3.53
CA TYR A 36 -1.60 -5.37 -2.95
C TYR A 36 -0.95 -4.88 -1.66
N ALA A 37 -0.72 -3.57 -1.54
CA ALA A 37 0.06 -3.01 -0.45
C ALA A 37 -0.55 -1.74 0.14
N ASP A 38 -0.62 -1.67 1.48
CA ASP A 38 -0.89 -0.46 2.25
C ASP A 38 0.29 -0.17 3.19
N PRO A 39 1.41 0.38 2.68
CA PRO A 39 2.62 0.54 3.47
C PRO A 39 2.41 1.32 4.75
N ALA A 40 3.09 0.92 5.81
CA ALA A 40 3.04 1.55 7.12
C ALA A 40 3.84 2.86 7.14
N TRP A 41 3.39 3.84 6.36
CA TRP A 41 4.08 5.11 6.13
C TRP A 41 4.42 5.85 7.42
N LYS A 42 5.69 6.21 7.60
CA LYS A 42 6.09 7.13 8.67
C LYS A 42 5.52 8.51 8.39
N MET A 43 4.63 8.97 9.26
CA MET A 43 4.04 10.30 9.15
C MET A 43 5.01 11.34 9.67
N GLY A 44 5.27 12.39 8.87
CA GLY A 44 6.08 13.52 9.31
C GLY A 44 5.33 14.33 10.39
N TYR A 45 6.01 14.65 11.49
CA TYR A 45 5.48 15.57 12.49
C TYR A 45 5.66 17.02 11.98
N VAL A 46 4.57 17.74 11.77
CA VAL A 46 4.62 19.18 11.53
C VAL A 46 4.23 19.88 12.83
N LYS A 47 5.21 20.55 13.47
CA LYS A 47 5.01 21.31 14.70
C LYS A 47 3.93 22.38 14.48
N GLY A 48 2.79 22.26 15.18
CA GLY A 48 1.69 23.22 15.09
C GLY A 48 0.71 23.03 13.92
N GLY A 49 0.86 22.01 13.10
CA GLY A 49 -0.01 21.75 11.95
C GLY A 49 -1.00 20.62 12.18
N LEU A 50 -2.26 20.84 11.75
CA LEU A 50 -3.26 19.80 11.60
C LEU A 50 -2.94 19.00 10.32
N THR A 51 -1.92 18.14 10.36
CA THR A 51 -1.66 17.22 9.26
C THR A 51 -2.47 15.93 9.48
N ALA A 52 -2.98 15.36 8.40
CA ALA A 52 -3.63 14.05 8.45
C ALA A 52 -2.64 13.04 9.02
N GLY A 53 -3.00 12.43 10.16
CA GLY A 53 -2.15 11.49 10.89
C GLY A 53 -1.43 12.07 12.10
N SER A 54 -1.52 13.38 12.39
CA SER A 54 -1.09 13.87 13.71
C SER A 54 -2.07 13.39 14.77
N VAL A 55 -1.60 12.51 15.63
CA VAL A 55 -2.32 12.11 16.83
C VAL A 55 -2.30 13.28 17.78
N LYS A 56 -3.45 13.68 18.33
CA LYS A 56 -3.51 14.71 19.35
C LYS A 56 -2.65 14.27 20.54
N GLY A 57 -1.69 15.10 20.94
CA GLY A 57 -0.99 14.93 22.22
C GLY A 57 0.24 14.04 22.20
N GLY A 58 0.83 13.70 21.03
CA GLY A 58 2.08 12.93 21.01
C GLY A 58 1.90 11.44 21.29
N GLU A 59 0.69 10.91 21.20
CA GLU A 59 0.44 9.48 21.26
C GLU A 59 1.13 8.78 20.06
N GLU A 60 1.89 7.74 20.34
CA GLU A 60 2.47 6.88 19.31
C GLU A 60 1.37 6.15 18.55
N LEU A 61 1.57 5.97 17.25
CA LEU A 61 0.66 5.13 16.47
C LEU A 61 0.67 3.70 17.05
N PRO A 62 -0.47 3.01 17.12
CA PRO A 62 -0.56 1.67 17.68
C PRO A 62 0.15 0.60 16.82
N TYR A 63 0.94 1.03 15.85
CA TYR A 63 1.73 0.18 14.96
C TYR A 63 3.02 0.89 14.56
N GLN A 64 4.06 0.10 14.32
CA GLN A 64 5.34 0.60 13.88
C GLN A 64 5.25 1.08 12.42
N THR A 65 5.82 2.27 12.17
CA THR A 65 5.87 2.86 10.83
C THR A 65 7.26 2.68 10.24
N MET A 66 7.34 2.73 8.90
CA MET A 66 8.57 2.59 8.13
C MET A 66 8.90 3.90 7.39
N THR A 67 10.18 4.17 7.23
CA THR A 67 10.67 5.27 6.38
C THR A 67 10.46 4.94 4.90
N ASP A 68 10.55 5.95 4.05
CA ASP A 68 10.45 5.77 2.60
C ASP A 68 11.54 4.81 2.09
N GLU A 69 12.77 4.92 2.66
CA GLU A 69 13.93 4.10 2.33
C GLU A 69 13.73 2.62 2.73
N GLU A 70 13.21 2.39 3.93
CA GLU A 70 12.91 1.02 4.41
C GLU A 70 11.85 0.35 3.54
N ILE A 71 10.79 1.08 3.15
CA ILE A 71 9.75 0.56 2.24
C ILE A 71 10.35 0.24 0.87
N MET A 72 11.13 1.15 0.29
CA MET A 72 11.78 0.91 -1.01
C MET A 72 12.79 -0.25 -0.99
N ALA A 73 13.42 -0.49 0.16
CA ALA A 73 14.41 -1.57 0.30
C ALA A 73 13.78 -2.97 0.42
N MET A 74 12.46 -3.09 0.59
CA MET A 74 11.79 -4.40 0.63
C MET A 74 11.98 -5.15 -0.70
N PRO A 75 12.37 -6.44 -0.68
CA PRO A 75 12.70 -7.21 -1.88
C PRO A 75 11.44 -7.75 -2.60
N ILE A 76 10.45 -6.90 -2.85
CA ILE A 76 9.16 -7.28 -3.43
C ILE A 76 9.31 -7.82 -4.85
N LYS A 77 10.33 -7.33 -5.59
CA LYS A 77 10.68 -7.87 -6.92
C LYS A 77 10.97 -9.37 -6.92
N ASP A 78 11.40 -9.92 -5.77
CA ASP A 78 11.82 -11.31 -5.65
C ASP A 78 10.63 -12.25 -5.39
N ILE A 79 9.49 -11.73 -4.97
CA ILE A 79 8.24 -12.48 -4.80
C ILE A 79 7.23 -12.23 -5.92
N ALA A 80 7.38 -11.16 -6.69
CA ALA A 80 6.50 -10.85 -7.81
C ALA A 80 6.82 -11.71 -9.04
N ASP A 81 5.77 -12.13 -9.75
CA ASP A 81 5.88 -12.79 -11.05
C ASP A 81 6.51 -11.86 -12.10
N GLU A 82 6.99 -12.42 -13.20
CA GLU A 82 7.49 -11.64 -14.34
C GLU A 82 6.37 -10.81 -14.99
N ASN A 83 5.10 -11.27 -14.89
CA ASN A 83 3.91 -10.57 -15.33
C ASN A 83 3.01 -10.32 -14.12
N ALA A 84 3.06 -9.12 -13.56
CA ALA A 84 2.36 -8.82 -12.31
C ALA A 84 1.83 -7.40 -12.25
N PHE A 85 0.75 -7.22 -11.47
CA PHE A 85 0.22 -5.94 -11.04
C PHE A 85 0.67 -5.63 -9.61
N LEU A 86 0.95 -4.36 -9.36
CA LEU A 86 1.08 -3.78 -8.03
C LEU A 86 -0.05 -2.77 -7.81
N PHE A 87 -0.82 -2.95 -6.73
CA PHE A 87 -1.80 -1.98 -6.24
C PHE A 87 -1.30 -1.43 -4.91
N MET A 88 -0.93 -0.15 -4.88
CA MET A 88 -0.28 0.48 -3.72
C MET A 88 -1.08 1.69 -3.23
N TRP A 89 -1.48 1.67 -1.97
CA TRP A 89 -2.03 2.83 -1.29
C TRP A 89 -0.93 3.83 -0.94
N VAL A 90 -1.15 5.07 -1.32
CA VAL A 90 -0.16 6.14 -1.14
C VAL A 90 -0.80 7.34 -0.46
N THR A 91 -0.12 7.88 0.54
CA THR A 91 -0.55 9.12 1.19
C THR A 91 -0.25 10.34 0.30
N ASP A 92 -1.05 11.39 0.41
CA ASP A 92 -0.99 12.59 -0.46
C ASP A 92 0.43 13.16 -0.60
N ASN A 93 1.16 13.26 0.50
CA ASN A 93 2.51 13.83 0.50
C ASN A 93 3.54 12.97 -0.22
N ARG A 94 3.19 11.73 -0.54
CA ARG A 94 4.03 10.77 -1.27
C ARG A 94 3.60 10.56 -2.72
N ILE A 95 2.48 11.13 -3.14
CA ILE A 95 2.04 11.05 -4.54
C ILE A 95 3.14 11.45 -5.52
N PRO A 96 3.93 12.53 -5.28
CA PRO A 96 5.03 12.90 -6.19
C PRO A 96 6.15 11.85 -6.31
N LYS A 97 6.22 10.90 -5.36
CA LYS A 97 7.25 9.84 -5.32
C LYS A 97 6.71 8.45 -5.69
N VAL A 98 5.44 8.32 -6.06
CA VAL A 98 4.80 7.01 -6.26
C VAL A 98 5.54 6.14 -7.27
N ALA A 99 6.02 6.73 -8.36
CA ALA A 99 6.80 6.01 -9.37
C ALA A 99 8.11 5.45 -8.80
N GLN A 100 8.79 6.20 -7.92
CA GLN A 100 10.04 5.77 -7.28
C GLN A 100 9.84 4.53 -6.38
N PHE A 101 8.74 4.49 -5.60
CA PHE A 101 8.40 3.32 -4.79
C PHE A 101 8.13 2.10 -5.67
N MET A 102 7.36 2.27 -6.74
CA MET A 102 7.05 1.19 -7.66
C MET A 102 8.29 0.66 -8.38
N GLU A 103 9.16 1.55 -8.86
CA GLU A 103 10.42 1.19 -9.50
C GLU A 103 11.37 0.44 -8.56
N ALA A 104 11.45 0.85 -7.29
CA ALA A 104 12.25 0.14 -6.29
C ALA A 104 11.79 -1.31 -6.08
N TRP A 105 10.49 -1.56 -6.24
CA TRP A 105 9.88 -2.89 -6.16
C TRP A 105 9.85 -3.65 -7.50
N GLY A 106 10.42 -3.07 -8.57
CA GLY A 106 10.52 -3.67 -9.90
C GLY A 106 9.26 -3.53 -10.76
N PHE A 107 8.42 -2.54 -10.46
CA PHE A 107 7.22 -2.21 -11.24
C PHE A 107 7.33 -0.84 -11.89
N LYS A 108 6.71 -0.69 -13.06
CA LYS A 108 6.55 0.60 -13.73
C LYS A 108 5.20 1.21 -13.31
N TYR A 109 5.21 2.47 -12.90
CA TYR A 109 3.97 3.22 -12.66
C TYR A 109 3.08 3.18 -13.91
N ASN A 110 1.80 2.92 -13.73
CA ASN A 110 0.82 2.89 -14.82
C ASN A 110 -0.24 3.99 -14.66
N SER A 111 -1.04 3.91 -13.58
CA SER A 111 -2.17 4.83 -13.40
C SER A 111 -2.67 4.86 -11.95
N LEU A 112 -3.64 5.73 -11.68
CA LEU A 112 -4.49 5.66 -10.51
C LEU A 112 -5.48 4.50 -10.70
N ALA A 113 -5.47 3.51 -9.79
CA ALA A 113 -6.36 2.36 -9.85
C ALA A 113 -7.68 2.63 -9.13
N PHE A 114 -7.62 3.04 -7.85
CA PHE A 114 -8.81 3.27 -7.04
C PHE A 114 -8.73 4.56 -6.24
N VAL A 115 -9.88 5.21 -6.10
CA VAL A 115 -10.10 6.37 -5.24
C VAL A 115 -11.14 6.00 -4.20
N TRP A 116 -10.72 5.88 -2.94
CA TRP A 116 -11.64 5.69 -1.85
C TRP A 116 -12.10 7.03 -1.29
N ASN A 117 -13.39 7.35 -1.48
CA ASN A 117 -14.03 8.47 -0.83
C ASN A 117 -14.64 8.02 0.51
N LYS A 118 -14.16 8.60 1.60
CA LYS A 118 -14.60 8.27 2.96
C LYS A 118 -15.96 8.88 3.24
N ILE A 119 -16.98 8.03 3.40
CA ILE A 119 -18.31 8.44 3.80
C ILE A 119 -18.58 8.18 5.28
N SER A 120 -19.55 8.87 5.85
CA SER A 120 -19.96 8.69 7.24
C SER A 120 -20.85 7.45 7.37
N LYS A 121 -20.60 6.63 8.39
CA LYS A 121 -21.50 5.54 8.75
C LYS A 121 -22.75 6.01 9.55
N TYR A 122 -22.75 7.25 10.01
CA TYR A 122 -23.81 7.77 10.88
C TYR A 122 -24.82 8.64 10.14
N LYS A 123 -24.45 9.19 8.99
CA LYS A 123 -25.31 10.08 8.22
C LYS A 123 -25.10 9.83 6.73
N GLU A 124 -26.13 9.38 6.06
CA GLU A 124 -26.15 9.13 4.63
C GLU A 124 -25.74 10.39 3.83
N GLY A 125 -24.94 10.20 2.80
CA GLY A 125 -24.45 11.28 1.93
C GLY A 125 -23.40 12.20 2.56
N LEU A 126 -23.10 12.06 3.87
CA LEU A 126 -22.10 12.88 4.52
C LEU A 126 -20.69 12.34 4.23
N VAL A 127 -19.85 13.14 3.62
CA VAL A 127 -18.44 12.85 3.39
C VAL A 127 -17.66 13.06 4.69
N ARG A 128 -16.89 12.05 5.10
CA ARG A 128 -15.97 12.15 6.24
C ARG A 128 -14.68 12.83 5.80
N THR A 129 -14.36 13.94 6.44
CA THR A 129 -13.19 14.74 6.07
C THR A 129 -12.17 14.87 7.19
N THR A 130 -10.92 15.08 6.80
CA THR A 130 -9.84 15.51 7.71
C THR A 130 -9.42 16.92 7.34
N LEU A 131 -9.30 17.79 8.35
CA LEU A 131 -8.87 19.18 8.16
C LEU A 131 -7.40 19.21 7.70
N THR A 132 -7.13 20.02 6.68
CA THR A 132 -5.78 20.35 6.23
C THR A 132 -5.64 21.87 6.12
N PRO A 133 -4.43 22.43 5.92
CA PRO A 133 -4.24 23.88 5.81
C PRO A 133 -5.01 24.54 4.66
N TYR A 134 -5.34 23.79 3.60
CA TYR A 134 -5.95 24.36 2.39
C TYR A 134 -7.34 23.78 2.10
N THR A 135 -7.46 22.45 2.08
CA THR A 135 -8.70 21.77 1.70
C THR A 135 -9.10 20.74 2.78
N ARG A 136 -10.34 20.24 2.70
CA ARG A 136 -10.76 19.11 3.52
C ARG A 136 -10.50 17.81 2.76
N ARG A 137 -9.58 16.99 3.27
CA ARG A 137 -9.23 15.71 2.69
C ARG A 137 -10.31 14.66 2.99
N SER A 138 -10.81 14.01 1.95
CA SER A 138 -11.83 12.96 2.07
C SER A 138 -11.47 11.67 1.36
N CYS A 139 -10.43 11.70 0.51
CA CYS A 139 -10.06 10.56 -0.32
C CYS A 139 -8.74 9.95 0.10
N GLU A 140 -8.58 8.66 -0.21
CA GLU A 140 -7.32 7.94 -0.27
C GLU A 140 -7.15 7.34 -1.66
N TYR A 141 -5.89 7.15 -2.08
CA TYR A 141 -5.54 6.84 -3.46
C TYR A 141 -4.75 5.55 -3.53
N CYS A 142 -5.21 4.61 -4.35
CA CYS A 142 -4.51 3.38 -4.68
C CYS A 142 -4.01 3.46 -6.11
N PHE A 143 -2.70 3.43 -6.30
CA PHE A 143 -2.07 3.51 -7.61
C PHE A 143 -1.73 2.11 -8.12
N MET A 144 -1.70 1.97 -9.45
CA MET A 144 -1.36 0.74 -10.14
C MET A 144 0.01 0.86 -10.80
N GLY A 145 0.86 -0.14 -10.53
CA GLY A 145 2.08 -0.42 -11.27
C GLY A 145 1.96 -1.72 -12.05
N THR A 146 2.76 -1.86 -13.11
CA THR A 146 2.80 -3.06 -13.95
C THR A 146 4.22 -3.56 -14.11
N ARG A 147 4.38 -4.88 -14.22
CA ARG A 147 5.62 -5.58 -14.56
C ARG A 147 5.33 -6.56 -15.67
N GLY A 148 6.15 -6.59 -16.71
CA GLY A 148 5.98 -7.50 -17.84
C GLY A 148 4.70 -7.28 -18.66
N LYS A 149 4.09 -8.38 -19.11
CA LYS A 149 2.90 -8.38 -19.96
C LYS A 149 1.65 -8.58 -19.13
N THR A 150 1.06 -7.50 -18.65
CA THR A 150 -0.10 -7.56 -17.73
C THR A 150 -1.46 -7.53 -18.43
N LYS A 151 -1.52 -7.19 -19.74
CA LYS A 151 -2.81 -7.13 -20.46
C LYS A 151 -3.53 -8.47 -20.48
N ASP A 152 -2.77 -9.56 -20.54
CA ASP A 152 -3.32 -10.92 -20.59
C ASP A 152 -3.87 -11.40 -19.23
N LEU A 153 -3.56 -10.67 -18.16
CA LEU A 153 -4.08 -10.92 -16.81
C LEU A 153 -5.42 -10.22 -16.54
N VAL A 154 -5.87 -9.34 -17.43
CA VAL A 154 -7.13 -8.60 -17.23
C VAL A 154 -8.31 -9.44 -17.69
N GLN A 155 -9.25 -9.71 -16.77
CA GLN A 155 -10.47 -10.48 -17.01
C GLN A 155 -11.69 -9.58 -17.24
N ASP A 156 -11.77 -8.45 -16.50
CA ASP A 156 -12.89 -7.52 -16.60
C ASP A 156 -12.41 -6.07 -16.70
N HIS A 157 -12.65 -5.44 -17.83
CA HIS A 157 -12.30 -4.04 -18.10
C HIS A 157 -13.31 -3.01 -17.56
N TYR A 158 -14.43 -3.44 -16.98
CA TYR A 158 -15.50 -2.57 -16.49
C TYR A 158 -15.42 -2.26 -15.00
N VAL A 159 -14.32 -2.63 -14.35
CA VAL A 159 -14.08 -2.35 -12.92
C VAL A 159 -13.96 -0.85 -12.69
N LEU A 160 -14.83 -0.30 -11.81
CA LEU A 160 -14.84 1.14 -11.52
C LEU A 160 -13.76 1.53 -10.51
N GLN A 161 -13.14 2.68 -10.74
CA GLN A 161 -12.11 3.24 -9.85
C GLN A 161 -12.68 3.79 -8.53
N TYR A 162 -13.87 4.36 -8.57
CA TYR A 162 -14.44 5.06 -7.43
C TYR A 162 -15.05 4.10 -6.41
N VAL A 163 -14.65 4.26 -5.14
CA VAL A 163 -15.16 3.50 -4.00
C VAL A 163 -15.69 4.47 -2.95
N ALA A 164 -16.99 4.41 -2.65
CA ALA A 164 -17.60 5.13 -1.55
C ALA A 164 -17.86 4.15 -0.41
N TRP A 165 -17.09 4.24 0.67
CA TRP A 165 -17.20 3.28 1.75
C TRP A 165 -17.07 3.94 3.13
N ALA A 166 -17.90 3.48 4.07
CA ALA A 166 -17.87 3.89 5.46
C ALA A 166 -17.16 2.84 6.30
N SER A 167 -16.00 3.20 6.87
CA SER A 167 -15.33 2.31 7.83
C SER A 167 -16.26 1.99 9.01
N GLN A 168 -16.54 0.72 9.20
CA GLN A 168 -17.38 0.21 10.30
C GLN A 168 -16.61 0.18 11.62
N THR A 169 -15.30 0.23 11.59
CA THR A 169 -14.45 0.14 12.77
C THR A 169 -13.88 1.51 13.15
N ARG A 170 -13.59 1.70 14.44
CA ARG A 170 -12.76 2.81 14.92
C ARG A 170 -11.27 2.57 14.69
N LYS A 171 -10.90 1.37 14.22
CA LYS A 171 -9.51 1.03 13.90
C LYS A 171 -9.03 1.92 12.76
N HIS A 172 -7.92 2.59 12.97
CA HIS A 172 -7.30 3.45 11.95
C HIS A 172 -6.89 2.62 10.74
N SER A 173 -7.09 3.18 9.54
CA SER A 173 -6.46 2.73 8.28
C SER A 173 -6.91 1.38 7.71
N VAL A 174 -8.07 0.83 8.11
CA VAL A 174 -8.63 -0.34 7.40
C VAL A 174 -9.13 0.11 6.03
N LYS A 175 -8.58 -0.49 4.96
CA LYS A 175 -9.00 -0.23 3.59
C LYS A 175 -10.30 -0.97 3.27
N PRO A 176 -11.14 -0.46 2.32
CA PRO A 176 -12.36 -1.13 1.92
C PRO A 176 -12.09 -2.53 1.35
N ASP A 177 -12.82 -3.55 1.84
CA ASP A 177 -12.75 -4.90 1.27
C ASP A 177 -13.20 -4.94 -0.19
N GLU A 178 -14.09 -4.01 -0.58
CA GLU A 178 -14.52 -3.81 -1.95
C GLU A 178 -13.34 -3.62 -2.92
N VAL A 179 -12.23 -3.03 -2.49
CA VAL A 179 -11.05 -2.86 -3.35
C VAL A 179 -10.40 -4.21 -3.66
N ARG A 180 -10.29 -5.12 -2.67
CA ARG A 180 -9.78 -6.49 -2.91
C ARG A 180 -10.69 -7.25 -3.88
N GLN A 181 -12.00 -7.13 -3.69
CA GLN A 181 -13.00 -7.76 -4.57
C GLN A 181 -12.88 -7.25 -6.01
N ARG A 182 -12.70 -5.94 -6.19
CA ARG A 182 -12.49 -5.31 -7.50
C ARG A 182 -11.17 -5.70 -8.15
N ILE A 183 -10.10 -5.89 -7.38
CA ILE A 183 -8.82 -6.41 -7.89
C ILE A 183 -9.03 -7.84 -8.42
N VAL A 184 -9.75 -8.69 -7.68
CA VAL A 184 -10.07 -10.04 -8.13
C VAL A 184 -11.01 -10.03 -9.34
N GLN A 185 -12.00 -9.13 -9.38
CA GLN A 185 -12.85 -8.94 -10.54
C GLN A 185 -12.03 -8.53 -11.78
N LEU A 186 -11.08 -7.60 -11.62
CA LEU A 186 -10.21 -7.13 -12.70
C LEU A 186 -9.30 -8.24 -13.24
N CYS A 187 -8.69 -9.03 -12.36
CA CYS A 187 -7.59 -9.94 -12.70
C CYS A 187 -7.96 -11.42 -12.64
N GLY A 188 -9.09 -11.79 -12.05
CA GLY A 188 -9.46 -13.17 -11.80
C GLY A 188 -8.81 -13.78 -10.56
N ASP A 189 -9.00 -15.10 -10.39
CA ASP A 189 -8.47 -15.88 -9.27
C ASP A 189 -7.05 -16.39 -9.59
N ILE A 190 -6.08 -15.48 -9.52
CA ILE A 190 -4.66 -15.73 -9.76
C ILE A 190 -3.84 -15.51 -8.47
N PRO A 191 -2.59 -16.02 -8.39
CA PRO A 191 -1.74 -15.88 -7.21
C PRO A 191 -1.60 -14.43 -6.76
N ARG A 192 -1.98 -14.16 -5.51
CA ARG A 192 -2.05 -12.80 -4.96
C ARG A 192 -1.62 -12.73 -3.50
N ILE A 193 -1.02 -11.61 -3.15
CA ILE A 193 -0.56 -11.32 -1.79
C ILE A 193 -0.95 -9.91 -1.35
N GLU A 194 -1.37 -9.78 -0.08
CA GLU A 194 -1.50 -8.50 0.61
C GLU A 194 -0.29 -8.26 1.51
N LEU A 195 0.44 -7.19 1.25
CA LEU A 195 1.55 -6.72 2.07
C LEU A 195 1.06 -5.70 3.10
N PHE A 196 1.68 -5.70 4.28
CA PHE A 196 1.29 -4.90 5.44
C PHE A 196 -0.13 -5.26 5.93
N ALA A 197 -0.53 -6.51 5.70
CA ALA A 197 -1.82 -7.02 6.09
C ALA A 197 -2.03 -6.93 7.61
N ARG A 198 -3.25 -6.64 8.01
CA ARG A 198 -3.67 -6.59 9.43
C ARG A 198 -4.70 -7.65 9.78
N ASN A 199 -5.25 -8.29 8.78
CA ASN A 199 -6.17 -9.41 8.90
C ASN A 199 -5.85 -10.39 7.77
N GLU A 200 -6.14 -11.66 8.03
CA GLU A 200 -6.15 -12.67 6.98
C GLU A 200 -7.42 -12.53 6.16
N THR A 201 -7.29 -12.61 4.86
CA THR A 201 -8.42 -12.53 3.90
C THR A 201 -8.43 -13.79 3.07
N GLU A 202 -9.57 -14.48 2.97
CA GLU A 202 -9.71 -15.71 2.19
C GLU A 202 -9.24 -15.50 0.74
N GLY A 203 -8.44 -16.44 0.25
CA GLY A 203 -7.87 -16.42 -1.09
C GLY A 203 -6.72 -15.42 -1.29
N TRP A 204 -6.22 -14.78 -0.25
CA TRP A 204 -5.05 -13.92 -0.27
C TRP A 204 -3.96 -14.47 0.64
N ASP A 205 -2.76 -14.62 0.11
CA ASP A 205 -1.58 -14.72 0.96
C ASP A 205 -1.32 -13.37 1.64
N VAL A 206 -0.74 -13.39 2.83
CA VAL A 206 -0.55 -12.19 3.66
C VAL A 206 0.86 -12.07 4.18
N PHE A 207 1.35 -10.83 4.25
CA PHE A 207 2.57 -10.46 4.95
C PHE A 207 2.33 -9.17 5.75
N GLY A 208 2.52 -9.22 7.06
CA GLY A 208 2.28 -8.10 7.96
C GLY A 208 2.68 -8.41 9.40
N ASN A 209 2.68 -7.38 10.26
CA ASN A 209 3.05 -7.53 11.67
C ASN A 209 1.89 -7.94 12.61
N GLN A 210 0.67 -8.10 12.07
CA GLN A 210 -0.54 -8.42 12.84
C GLN A 210 -1.24 -9.69 12.31
N VAL A 211 -0.58 -10.47 11.45
CA VAL A 211 -1.10 -11.69 10.82
C VAL A 211 -0.08 -12.81 10.90
N ASN A 212 -0.53 -14.06 10.69
CA ASN A 212 0.36 -15.18 10.44
C ASN A 212 0.85 -15.08 8.98
N ASN A 213 2.13 -14.73 8.81
CA ASN A 213 2.69 -14.49 7.48
C ASN A 213 2.68 -15.77 6.62
N SER A 214 2.16 -15.67 5.40
CA SER A 214 2.18 -16.75 4.41
C SER A 214 3.58 -16.97 3.82
N ILE A 215 4.42 -15.93 3.90
CA ILE A 215 5.79 -15.94 3.36
C ILE A 215 6.76 -15.21 4.29
N THR A 216 8.05 -15.40 4.03
CA THR A 216 9.13 -14.61 4.62
C THR A 216 9.70 -13.67 3.55
N ILE A 217 9.87 -12.39 3.87
CA ILE A 217 10.42 -11.36 2.96
C ILE A 217 11.69 -10.77 3.56
#